data_32e629b03c548ad9e24c6411efa45866
#
_entry.id   32e629b03c548ad9e24c6411efa45866
#
_cell.length_a   1.000
_cell.length_b   1.000
_cell.length_c   1.000
_cell.angle_alpha   90.00
_cell.angle_beta   90.00
_cell.angle_gamma   90.00
#
_symmetry.space_group_name_H-M   'P 1'
#
loop_
_entity.id
_entity.type
_entity.pdbx_description
1 polymer ?
#
loop_
_entity_poly.entity_id
_entity_poly.type
_entity_poly.pdbx_seq_one_letter_code
_entity_poly.pdbx_strand_id
1 'polypeptide(L)'
;MLLEPARRSLDGGKVIGDTAVPVTGDIADHGAEAEYEEAAEILTAPFPVLTCPGNHDARPAHRKALLGDAPGDGPVNQVHHITGTTILMCDSTIPGRDEGRLDARTLDWIDTTLTALTRDTPALIAFRQPPVELHHPLPDSGMLEDPGQLAELLEAHPQVAAVLTGHAHTAAASTFAARPLIVGPAVTWTLRMPWEGDRPADRDQPPGLAFHVLDDDRRLTTHYRVVL
;
A
#
# COMPACT_ATOMS: atom_id res chain seq x y z
N MET A 1 4.90 -5.85 1.72
CA MET A 1 3.65 -6.50 2.18
C MET A 1 3.36 -7.70 1.29
N LEU A 2 3.15 -8.89 1.84
CA LEU A 2 2.91 -10.13 1.06
C LEU A 2 1.42 -10.48 1.11
N LEU A 3 0.84 -10.82 -0.03
CA LEU A 3 -0.56 -11.20 -0.17
C LEU A 3 -0.64 -12.62 -0.75
N GLU A 4 -1.26 -13.54 -0.02
CA GLU A 4 -1.56 -14.89 -0.50
C GLU A 4 -3.07 -15.15 -0.43
N PRO A 5 -3.71 -15.65 -1.52
CA PRO A 5 -5.04 -16.21 -1.43
C PRO A 5 -5.01 -17.58 -0.75
N ALA A 6 -5.84 -17.78 0.26
CA ALA A 6 -5.96 -19.05 0.95
C ALA A 6 -6.74 -20.05 0.11
N ARG A 7 -6.06 -20.85 -0.70
CA ARG A 7 -6.64 -22.09 -1.21
C ARG A 7 -6.47 -23.22 -0.17
N ARG A 8 -7.53 -24.00 0.05
CA ARG A 8 -7.51 -25.22 0.85
C ARG A 8 -6.53 -26.24 0.25
N SER A 9 -5.26 -26.15 0.60
CA SER A 9 -4.34 -27.26 0.67
C SER A 9 -3.06 -26.78 1.35
N LEU A 10 -2.93 -27.06 2.61
CA LEU A 10 -1.67 -26.95 3.36
C LEU A 10 -0.76 -28.17 3.10
N ASP A 11 -0.95 -28.88 2.02
CA ASP A 11 -0.08 -29.95 1.59
C ASP A 11 1.09 -29.39 0.82
N GLY A 12 2.15 -28.92 1.52
CA GLY A 12 3.53 -28.78 1.04
C GLY A 12 3.82 -28.20 -0.35
N GLY A 13 2.81 -27.72 -1.06
CA GLY A 13 2.88 -27.20 -2.42
C GLY A 13 3.19 -25.69 -2.41
N LYS A 14 4.29 -25.35 -3.07
CA LYS A 14 4.76 -23.98 -3.26
C LYS A 14 3.74 -23.16 -4.07
N VAL A 15 2.91 -22.36 -3.39
CA VAL A 15 1.96 -21.42 -4.03
C VAL A 15 2.73 -20.18 -4.47
N ILE A 16 3.40 -20.23 -5.64
CA ILE A 16 4.13 -19.08 -6.19
C ILE A 16 3.22 -18.24 -7.11
N GLY A 17 2.17 -18.81 -7.69
CA GLY A 17 1.34 -18.17 -8.71
C GLY A 17 0.32 -17.15 -8.20
N ASP A 18 0.05 -17.13 -6.90
CA ASP A 18 -1.04 -16.37 -6.29
C ASP A 18 -0.52 -15.33 -5.26
N THR A 19 0.77 -15.04 -5.25
CA THR A 19 1.42 -14.11 -4.32
C THR A 19 1.81 -12.82 -5.01
N ALA A 20 1.61 -11.67 -4.35
CA ALA A 20 2.16 -10.37 -4.77
C ALA A 20 2.68 -9.60 -3.56
N VAL A 21 3.57 -8.66 -3.80
CA VAL A 21 4.13 -7.77 -2.77
C VAL A 21 3.74 -6.32 -3.06
N PRO A 22 2.67 -5.79 -2.48
CA PRO A 22 2.41 -4.36 -2.53
C PRO A 22 3.42 -3.58 -1.67
N VAL A 23 4.08 -2.60 -2.27
CA VAL A 23 4.96 -1.63 -1.62
C VAL A 23 4.28 -0.26 -1.67
N THR A 24 3.88 0.23 -0.51
CA THR A 24 3.01 1.40 -0.38
C THR A 24 3.80 2.71 -0.25
N GLY A 25 4.74 2.94 -1.18
CA GLY A 25 5.43 4.20 -1.37
C GLY A 25 6.71 4.40 -0.55
N ASP A 26 7.31 5.57 -0.75
CA ASP A 26 8.65 5.96 -0.29
C ASP A 26 9.70 4.94 -0.74
N ILE A 27 9.71 4.68 -2.05
CA ILE A 27 10.69 3.81 -2.69
C ILE A 27 12.04 4.49 -2.72
N ALA A 28 12.05 5.80 -2.96
CA ALA A 28 13.21 6.68 -2.89
C ALA A 28 13.11 7.61 -1.68
N ASP A 29 14.24 8.06 -1.13
CA ASP A 29 14.29 9.04 -0.04
C ASP A 29 14.26 10.49 -0.56
N HIS A 30 14.85 10.73 -1.73
CA HIS A 30 14.96 12.06 -2.34
C HIS A 30 14.31 12.13 -3.73
N GLY A 31 13.75 11.05 -4.23
CA GLY A 31 13.18 10.97 -5.57
C GLY A 31 14.21 11.02 -6.71
N ALA A 32 15.49 10.74 -6.43
CA ALA A 32 16.55 10.74 -7.41
C ALA A 32 16.51 9.48 -8.31
N GLU A 33 16.80 9.61 -9.60
CA GLU A 33 16.77 8.48 -10.54
C GLU A 33 17.63 7.29 -10.09
N ALA A 34 18.81 7.54 -9.51
CA ALA A 34 19.71 6.50 -9.02
C ALA A 34 19.10 5.66 -7.88
N GLU A 35 18.27 6.26 -7.02
CA GLU A 35 17.59 5.55 -5.94
C GLU A 35 16.56 4.55 -6.51
N TYR A 36 15.87 4.92 -7.60
CA TYR A 36 14.92 4.02 -8.27
C TYR A 36 15.62 2.92 -9.07
N GLU A 37 16.80 3.18 -9.64
CA GLU A 37 17.61 2.16 -10.31
C GLU A 37 18.05 1.10 -9.31
N GLU A 38 18.54 1.50 -8.14
CA GLU A 38 18.89 0.59 -7.05
C GLU A 38 17.64 -0.15 -6.52
N ALA A 39 16.53 0.55 -6.32
CA ALA A 39 15.28 -0.07 -5.86
C ALA A 39 14.76 -1.10 -6.85
N ALA A 40 14.85 -0.87 -8.17
CA ALA A 40 14.43 -1.80 -9.20
C ALA A 40 15.21 -3.13 -9.14
N GLU A 41 16.51 -3.08 -8.81
CA GLU A 41 17.34 -4.27 -8.61
C GLU A 41 16.92 -5.04 -7.35
N ILE A 42 16.71 -4.33 -6.22
CA ILE A 42 16.34 -4.91 -4.92
C ILE A 42 14.93 -5.51 -4.97
N LEU A 43 13.99 -4.86 -5.64
CA LEU A 43 12.59 -5.28 -5.72
C LEU A 43 12.36 -6.42 -6.72
N THR A 44 13.42 -7.02 -7.27
CA THR A 44 13.32 -8.20 -8.13
C THR A 44 12.98 -9.44 -7.29
N ALA A 45 11.82 -10.04 -7.55
CA ALA A 45 11.32 -11.22 -6.82
C ALA A 45 10.68 -12.24 -7.77
N PRO A 46 10.52 -13.52 -7.36
CA PRO A 46 9.86 -14.54 -8.19
C PRO A 46 8.33 -14.38 -8.30
N PHE A 47 7.78 -13.32 -7.75
CA PHE A 47 6.37 -12.91 -7.77
C PHE A 47 6.27 -11.41 -8.06
N PRO A 48 5.10 -10.92 -8.54
CA PRO A 48 4.92 -9.50 -8.81
C PRO A 48 5.18 -8.63 -7.59
N VAL A 49 6.00 -7.60 -7.75
CA VAL A 49 6.15 -6.50 -6.80
C VAL A 49 5.40 -5.31 -7.36
N LEU A 50 4.40 -4.83 -6.61
CA LEU A 50 3.48 -3.78 -7.01
C LEU A 50 3.83 -2.52 -6.23
N THR A 51 4.04 -1.41 -6.90
CA THR A 51 4.49 -0.18 -6.25
C THR A 51 3.50 0.95 -6.48
N CYS A 52 3.29 1.82 -5.51
CA CYS A 52 2.74 3.15 -5.71
C CYS A 52 3.73 4.19 -5.15
N PRO A 53 3.70 5.44 -5.62
CA PRO A 53 4.56 6.46 -5.05
C PRO A 53 4.13 6.87 -3.64
N GLY A 54 5.09 7.29 -2.82
CA GLY A 54 4.90 7.97 -1.55
C GLY A 54 5.31 9.43 -1.61
N ASN A 55 5.26 10.13 -0.48
CA ASN A 55 5.54 11.57 -0.43
C ASN A 55 7.02 11.93 -0.71
N HIS A 56 7.94 11.01 -0.56
CA HIS A 56 9.35 11.16 -0.95
C HIS A 56 9.60 10.88 -2.44
N ASP A 57 8.63 10.25 -3.11
CA ASP A 57 8.81 9.78 -4.49
C ASP A 57 8.55 10.86 -5.55
N ALA A 58 9.27 10.77 -6.66
CA ALA A 58 9.07 11.59 -7.86
C ALA A 58 8.37 10.76 -8.96
N ARG A 59 7.14 11.15 -9.34
CA ARG A 59 6.31 10.43 -10.33
C ARG A 59 7.04 10.11 -11.64
N PRO A 60 7.79 11.06 -12.28
CA PRO A 60 8.47 10.77 -13.53
C PRO A 60 9.54 9.67 -13.41
N ALA A 61 10.35 9.72 -12.35
CA ALA A 61 11.41 8.76 -12.09
C ALA A 61 10.84 7.39 -11.69
N HIS A 62 9.82 7.36 -10.82
CA HIS A 62 9.08 6.15 -10.46
C HIS A 62 8.52 5.43 -11.71
N ARG A 63 7.83 6.16 -12.61
CA ARG A 63 7.29 5.58 -13.87
C ARG A 63 8.39 4.96 -14.71
N LYS A 64 9.46 5.72 -14.96
CA LYS A 64 10.55 5.30 -15.81
C LYS A 64 11.25 4.04 -15.32
N ALA A 65 11.63 4.03 -14.03
CA ALA A 65 12.47 2.97 -13.47
C ALA A 65 11.70 1.73 -13.04
N LEU A 66 10.51 1.90 -12.46
CA LEU A 66 9.77 0.78 -11.86
C LEU A 66 8.66 0.23 -12.76
N LEU A 67 8.10 1.05 -13.66
CA LEU A 67 7.02 0.63 -14.53
C LEU A 67 7.44 0.48 -16.01
N GLY A 68 8.60 1.01 -16.37
CA GLY A 68 9.04 1.06 -17.78
C GLY A 68 8.19 1.99 -18.66
N ASP A 69 7.44 2.91 -18.02
CA ASP A 69 6.56 3.85 -18.69
C ASP A 69 7.30 5.14 -19.08
N ALA A 70 6.69 5.92 -19.99
CA ALA A 70 7.17 7.26 -20.28
C ALA A 70 7.05 8.16 -19.04
N PRO A 71 8.04 9.06 -18.79
CA PRO A 71 7.95 10.02 -17.71
C PRO A 71 6.71 10.90 -17.82
N GLY A 72 6.10 11.24 -16.68
CA GLY A 72 4.90 12.08 -16.64
C GLY A 72 4.53 12.49 -15.23
N ASP A 73 3.87 13.64 -15.08
CA ASP A 73 3.50 14.23 -13.79
C ASP A 73 2.11 13.82 -13.29
N GLY A 74 1.35 13.11 -14.11
CA GLY A 74 0.01 12.63 -13.72
C GLY A 74 0.08 11.54 -12.64
N PRO A 75 -1.06 11.26 -11.95
CA PRO A 75 -1.10 10.20 -10.96
C PRO A 75 -0.63 8.83 -11.48
N VAL A 76 0.08 8.09 -10.65
CA VAL A 76 0.59 6.75 -10.94
C VAL A 76 -0.36 5.71 -10.36
N ASN A 77 -1.45 5.45 -11.08
CA ASN A 77 -2.44 4.45 -10.67
C ASN A 77 -2.26 3.17 -11.49
N GLN A 78 -2.34 2.01 -10.85
CA GLN A 78 -2.20 0.71 -11.48
C GLN A 78 -3.23 -0.27 -10.95
N VAL A 79 -3.73 -1.14 -11.83
CA VAL A 79 -4.59 -2.26 -11.44
C VAL A 79 -3.86 -3.57 -11.74
N HIS A 80 -3.88 -4.47 -10.77
CA HIS A 80 -3.25 -5.78 -10.88
C HIS A 80 -4.25 -6.87 -10.57
N HIS A 81 -4.39 -7.82 -11.48
CA HIS A 81 -5.24 -8.99 -11.29
C HIS A 81 -4.36 -10.15 -10.84
N ILE A 82 -4.45 -10.48 -9.58
CA ILE A 82 -3.82 -11.65 -8.97
C ILE A 82 -4.91 -12.71 -8.84
N THR A 83 -4.59 -13.98 -8.94
CA THR A 83 -5.59 -15.05 -8.95
C THR A 83 -6.70 -14.85 -7.91
N GLY A 84 -7.90 -14.58 -8.39
CA GLY A 84 -9.10 -14.39 -7.56
C GLY A 84 -9.22 -13.04 -6.84
N THR A 85 -8.29 -12.09 -7.04
CA THR A 85 -8.28 -10.79 -6.35
C THR A 85 -7.79 -9.70 -7.27
N THR A 86 -8.30 -8.49 -7.12
CA THR A 86 -7.79 -7.29 -7.80
C THR A 86 -7.14 -6.35 -6.78
N ILE A 87 -5.96 -5.85 -7.09
CA ILE A 87 -5.25 -4.87 -6.27
C ILE A 87 -5.14 -3.57 -7.04
N LEU A 88 -5.66 -2.49 -6.48
CA LEU A 88 -5.53 -1.14 -7.00
C LEU A 88 -4.40 -0.45 -6.23
N MET A 89 -3.28 -0.18 -6.91
CA MET A 89 -2.19 0.66 -6.39
C MET A 89 -2.48 2.10 -6.78
N CYS A 90 -2.81 2.94 -5.81
CA CYS A 90 -3.27 4.31 -6.05
C CYS A 90 -2.20 5.32 -5.64
N ASP A 91 -2.03 6.34 -6.45
CA ASP A 91 -1.18 7.48 -6.13
C ASP A 91 -1.95 8.49 -5.28
N SER A 92 -1.56 8.61 -4.02
CA SER A 92 -2.09 9.61 -3.09
C SER A 92 -1.14 10.79 -2.88
N THR A 93 -0.07 10.91 -3.67
CA THR A 93 0.92 11.97 -3.45
C THR A 93 0.40 13.35 -3.88
N ILE A 94 0.78 14.36 -3.12
CA ILE A 94 0.71 15.77 -3.51
C ILE A 94 2.17 16.21 -3.70
N PRO A 95 2.62 16.52 -4.91
CA PRO A 95 4.03 16.87 -5.14
C PRO A 95 4.53 17.97 -4.20
N GLY A 96 5.61 17.67 -3.46
CA GLY A 96 6.24 18.60 -2.53
C GLY A 96 5.54 18.74 -1.17
N ARG A 97 4.62 17.83 -0.83
CA ARG A 97 3.93 17.81 0.46
C ARG A 97 3.99 16.40 1.10
N ASP A 98 3.95 16.35 2.42
CA ASP A 98 3.90 15.08 3.17
C ASP A 98 2.48 14.51 3.21
N GLU A 99 1.47 15.37 3.21
CA GLU A 99 0.06 14.97 3.16
C GLU A 99 -0.28 14.32 1.81
N GLY A 100 -1.25 13.44 1.83
CA GLY A 100 -1.76 12.79 0.63
C GLY A 100 -3.14 13.29 0.23
N ARG A 101 -3.50 13.05 -1.05
CA ARG A 101 -4.85 13.20 -1.56
C ARG A 101 -5.07 12.24 -2.72
N LEU A 102 -6.19 11.55 -2.71
CA LEU A 102 -6.70 10.92 -3.92
C LEU A 102 -7.43 12.01 -4.72
N ASP A 103 -6.82 12.50 -5.79
CA ASP A 103 -7.43 13.52 -6.62
C ASP A 103 -8.67 12.98 -7.37
N ALA A 104 -9.45 13.87 -7.98
CA ALA A 104 -10.68 13.47 -8.67
C ALA A 104 -10.42 12.44 -9.79
N ARG A 105 -9.26 12.52 -10.47
CA ARG A 105 -8.92 11.55 -11.53
C ARG A 105 -8.65 10.16 -10.95
N THR A 106 -7.98 10.11 -9.80
CA THR A 106 -7.70 8.85 -9.09
C THR A 106 -8.98 8.26 -8.54
N LEU A 107 -9.87 9.06 -7.94
CA LEU A 107 -11.16 8.59 -7.44
C LEU A 107 -12.07 8.07 -8.59
N ASP A 108 -12.18 8.81 -9.69
CA ASP A 108 -12.92 8.38 -10.88
C ASP A 108 -12.35 7.08 -11.48
N TRP A 109 -11.02 6.95 -11.48
CA TRP A 109 -10.34 5.74 -11.94
C TRP A 109 -10.62 4.53 -11.03
N ILE A 110 -10.61 4.73 -9.69
CA ILE A 110 -10.96 3.68 -8.71
C ILE A 110 -12.41 3.24 -8.94
N ASP A 111 -13.36 4.19 -9.01
CA ASP A 111 -14.78 3.91 -9.23
C ASP A 111 -15.02 3.12 -10.52
N THR A 112 -14.45 3.60 -11.63
CA THR A 112 -14.53 2.94 -12.93
C THR A 112 -13.97 1.51 -12.90
N THR A 113 -12.80 1.35 -12.27
CA THR A 113 -12.14 0.03 -12.15
C THR A 113 -12.98 -0.93 -11.33
N LEU A 114 -13.47 -0.51 -10.17
CA LEU A 114 -14.29 -1.34 -9.30
C LEU A 114 -15.67 -1.67 -9.92
N THR A 115 -16.26 -0.73 -10.65
CA THR A 115 -17.52 -0.95 -11.38
C THR A 115 -17.37 -2.00 -12.48
N ALA A 116 -16.21 -2.08 -13.13
CA ALA A 116 -15.91 -3.08 -14.14
C ALA A 116 -15.68 -4.49 -13.57
N LEU A 117 -15.41 -4.62 -12.28
CA LEU A 117 -15.27 -5.92 -11.62
C LEU A 117 -16.62 -6.53 -11.31
N THR A 118 -16.66 -7.87 -11.30
CA THR A 118 -17.83 -8.55 -10.72
C THR A 118 -17.87 -8.30 -9.22
N ARG A 119 -19.07 -8.24 -8.63
CA ARG A 119 -19.22 -8.05 -7.17
C ARG A 119 -18.62 -9.18 -6.34
N ASP A 120 -18.37 -10.31 -6.95
CA ASP A 120 -17.76 -11.48 -6.31
C ASP A 120 -16.22 -11.45 -6.35
N THR A 121 -15.63 -10.59 -7.17
CA THR A 121 -14.19 -10.43 -7.21
C THR A 121 -13.75 -9.50 -6.08
N PRO A 122 -13.06 -10.00 -5.04
CA PRO A 122 -12.55 -9.15 -3.98
C PRO A 122 -11.50 -8.18 -4.51
N ALA A 123 -11.52 -6.96 -4.00
CA ALA A 123 -10.55 -5.93 -4.33
C ALA A 123 -9.83 -5.42 -3.08
N LEU A 124 -8.57 -5.03 -3.24
CA LEU A 124 -7.79 -4.30 -2.24
C LEU A 124 -7.39 -2.95 -2.83
N ILE A 125 -7.49 -1.91 -2.05
CA ILE A 125 -6.99 -0.57 -2.42
C ILE A 125 -5.76 -0.28 -1.60
N ALA A 126 -4.66 0.05 -2.25
CA ALA A 126 -3.38 0.34 -1.62
C ALA A 126 -2.87 1.73 -2.03
N PHE A 127 -2.47 2.54 -1.07
CA PHE A 127 -1.87 3.87 -1.26
C PHE A 127 -0.99 4.25 -0.06
N ARG A 128 -0.37 5.45 -0.10
CA ARG A 128 0.65 5.80 0.90
C ARG A 128 0.07 6.27 2.22
N GLN A 129 -0.65 7.39 2.26
CA GLN A 129 -1.03 8.09 3.49
C GLN A 129 -2.30 7.50 4.11
N PRO A 130 -2.30 7.17 5.42
CA PRO A 130 -3.50 6.68 6.12
C PRO A 130 -4.66 7.69 6.08
N PRO A 131 -5.92 7.22 5.91
CA PRO A 131 -7.11 8.08 5.88
C PRO A 131 -7.69 8.37 7.28
N VAL A 132 -7.06 7.90 8.35
CA VAL A 132 -7.48 8.09 9.74
C VAL A 132 -6.28 8.40 10.62
N GLU A 133 -6.51 9.05 11.76
CA GLU A 133 -5.49 9.23 12.79
C GLU A 133 -5.01 7.89 13.36
N LEU A 134 -3.71 7.75 13.48
CA LEU A 134 -3.04 6.62 14.12
C LEU A 134 -2.60 6.95 15.55
N HIS A 135 -2.99 8.12 16.05
CA HIS A 135 -2.64 8.65 17.37
C HIS A 135 -1.13 8.85 17.57
N HIS A 136 -0.46 9.21 16.48
CA HIS A 136 0.95 9.58 16.51
C HIS A 136 1.17 10.91 15.76
N PRO A 137 1.70 11.96 16.42
CA PRO A 137 1.72 13.33 15.87
C PRO A 137 2.46 13.47 14.55
N LEU A 138 3.48 12.65 14.28
CA LEU A 138 4.24 12.73 13.03
C LEU A 138 3.45 12.21 11.83
N PRO A 139 3.05 10.93 11.74
CA PRO A 139 2.29 10.44 10.60
C PRO A 139 0.91 11.11 10.50
N ASP A 140 0.29 11.48 11.62
CA ASP A 140 -1.02 12.15 11.61
C ASP A 140 -0.94 13.57 11.03
N SER A 141 0.22 14.22 11.06
CA SER A 141 0.40 15.51 10.36
C SER A 141 0.46 15.40 8.83
N GLY A 142 0.73 14.20 8.31
CA GLY A 142 0.83 13.91 6.88
C GLY A 142 -0.23 12.91 6.38
N MET A 143 -1.43 12.90 6.95
CA MET A 143 -2.53 12.00 6.57
C MET A 143 -3.09 12.29 5.18
N LEU A 144 -4.00 11.42 4.75
CA LEU A 144 -4.81 11.63 3.55
C LEU A 144 -5.79 12.80 3.78
N GLU A 145 -5.72 13.83 2.94
CA GLU A 145 -6.71 14.91 2.90
C GLU A 145 -8.04 14.43 2.29
N ASP A 146 -9.15 14.95 2.76
CA ASP A 146 -10.51 14.70 2.25
C ASP A 146 -10.88 13.20 2.13
N PRO A 147 -10.67 12.37 3.17
CA PRO A 147 -10.93 10.94 3.10
C PRO A 147 -12.41 10.58 2.91
N GLY A 148 -13.32 11.55 3.11
CA GLY A 148 -14.77 11.34 2.96
C GLY A 148 -15.17 10.85 1.56
N GLN A 149 -14.55 11.37 0.50
CA GLN A 149 -14.83 10.95 -0.87
C GLN A 149 -14.46 9.47 -1.11
N LEU A 150 -13.32 9.03 -0.56
CA LEU A 150 -12.96 7.62 -0.58
C LEU A 150 -13.94 6.77 0.25
N ALA A 151 -14.40 7.27 1.40
CA ALA A 151 -15.36 6.54 2.23
C ALA A 151 -16.69 6.32 1.49
N GLU A 152 -17.23 7.33 0.83
CA GLU A 152 -18.44 7.22 -0.01
C GLU A 152 -18.26 6.20 -1.15
N LEU A 153 -17.09 6.21 -1.79
CA LEU A 153 -16.74 5.25 -2.83
C LEU A 153 -16.71 3.82 -2.28
N LEU A 154 -16.12 3.60 -1.11
CA LEU A 154 -16.05 2.28 -0.48
C LEU A 154 -17.43 1.75 -0.07
N GLU A 155 -18.36 2.63 0.31
CA GLU A 155 -19.77 2.25 0.59
C GLU A 155 -20.45 1.73 -0.67
N ALA A 156 -20.20 2.33 -1.83
CA ALA A 156 -20.77 1.91 -3.12
C ALA A 156 -20.15 0.59 -3.64
N HIS A 157 -18.94 0.24 -3.19
CA HIS A 157 -18.17 -0.92 -3.67
C HIS A 157 -17.92 -1.97 -2.56
N PRO A 158 -18.92 -2.79 -2.20
CA PRO A 158 -18.79 -3.79 -1.11
C PRO A 158 -17.78 -4.91 -1.40
N GLN A 159 -17.31 -5.07 -2.65
CA GLN A 159 -16.26 -6.01 -3.02
C GLN A 159 -14.86 -5.57 -2.54
N VAL A 160 -14.68 -4.32 -2.09
CA VAL A 160 -13.40 -3.91 -1.47
C VAL A 160 -13.28 -4.56 -0.09
N ALA A 161 -12.33 -5.48 0.04
CA ALA A 161 -12.11 -6.27 1.25
C ALA A 161 -11.28 -5.52 2.30
N ALA A 162 -10.33 -4.66 1.88
CA ALA A 162 -9.50 -3.88 2.79
C ALA A 162 -8.82 -2.69 2.09
N VAL A 163 -8.35 -1.75 2.91
CA VAL A 163 -7.46 -0.65 2.53
C VAL A 163 -6.09 -0.89 3.15
N LEU A 164 -5.04 -0.74 2.34
CA LEU A 164 -3.66 -0.99 2.72
C LEU A 164 -2.85 0.31 2.58
N THR A 165 -2.12 0.70 3.61
CA THR A 165 -1.33 1.95 3.60
C THR A 165 0.07 1.74 4.19
N GLY A 166 0.90 2.76 4.09
CA GLY A 166 2.23 2.83 4.70
C GLY A 166 2.40 4.08 5.55
N HIS A 167 3.43 4.89 5.26
CA HIS A 167 3.69 6.21 5.82
C HIS A 167 4.09 6.26 7.30
N ALA A 168 3.42 5.52 8.15
CA ALA A 168 3.60 5.62 9.61
C ALA A 168 4.88 4.95 10.13
N HIS A 169 5.63 4.24 9.31
CA HIS A 169 6.83 3.49 9.70
C HIS A 169 6.63 2.54 10.89
N THR A 170 5.39 2.28 11.27
CA THR A 170 5.03 1.34 12.33
C THR A 170 3.84 0.51 11.90
N ALA A 171 3.79 -0.74 12.35
CA ALA A 171 2.66 -1.61 12.08
C ALA A 171 1.44 -1.13 12.86
N ALA A 172 0.34 -0.90 12.16
CA ALA A 172 -0.92 -0.52 12.79
C ALA A 172 -2.11 -1.17 12.07
N ALA A 173 -3.21 -1.34 12.79
CA ALA A 173 -4.48 -1.79 12.25
C ALA A 173 -5.61 -0.91 12.78
N SER A 174 -6.51 -0.52 11.90
CA SER A 174 -7.67 0.30 12.20
C SER A 174 -8.86 -0.11 11.32
N THR A 175 -9.88 0.72 11.28
CA THR A 175 -11.03 0.56 10.40
C THR A 175 -11.31 1.88 9.70
N PHE A 176 -11.57 1.83 8.40
CA PHE A 176 -11.98 2.98 7.60
C PHE A 176 -13.18 2.59 6.71
N ALA A 177 -14.26 3.37 6.74
CA ALA A 177 -15.50 3.11 5.99
C ALA A 177 -15.97 1.64 6.11
N ALA A 178 -16.00 1.10 7.33
CA ALA A 178 -16.33 -0.28 7.67
C ALA A 178 -15.46 -1.35 6.97
N ARG A 179 -14.25 -0.99 6.52
CA ARG A 179 -13.25 -1.92 5.97
C ARG A 179 -12.03 -1.98 6.89
N PRO A 180 -11.37 -3.13 7.00
CA PRO A 180 -10.04 -3.21 7.61
C PRO A 180 -9.10 -2.19 6.95
N LEU A 181 -8.42 -1.39 7.76
CA LEU A 181 -7.31 -0.54 7.36
C LEU A 181 -6.04 -1.11 7.96
N ILE A 182 -5.11 -1.49 7.12
CA ILE A 182 -3.84 -2.09 7.52
C ILE A 182 -2.71 -1.17 7.12
N VAL A 183 -1.90 -0.78 8.10
CA VAL A 183 -0.69 0.02 7.89
C VAL A 183 0.51 -0.91 7.93
N GLY A 184 1.25 -0.96 6.83
CA GLY A 184 2.47 -1.77 6.72
C GLY A 184 3.60 -1.19 7.56
N PRO A 185 4.42 -2.05 8.19
CA PRO A 185 5.65 -1.62 8.83
C PRO A 185 6.69 -1.14 7.79
N ALA A 186 7.67 -0.37 8.24
CA ALA A 186 8.79 0.02 7.40
C ALA A 186 9.88 -1.06 7.32
N VAL A 187 10.69 -0.99 6.27
CA VAL A 187 11.87 -1.86 6.09
C VAL A 187 13.17 -1.15 6.47
N THR A 188 13.14 0.15 6.74
CA THR A 188 14.33 0.97 7.02
C THR A 188 14.50 1.29 8.50
N TRP A 189 13.49 1.86 9.13
CA TRP A 189 13.46 2.19 10.55
C TRP A 189 12.03 2.28 11.04
N THR A 190 11.80 2.02 12.31
CA THR A 190 10.47 2.05 12.93
C THR A 190 10.23 3.38 13.64
N LEU A 191 9.02 3.91 13.52
CA LEU A 191 8.58 5.06 14.30
C LEU A 191 8.11 4.59 15.68
N ARG A 192 8.72 5.10 16.75
CA ARG A 192 8.32 4.84 18.13
C ARG A 192 7.06 5.62 18.47
N MET A 193 6.15 4.97 19.16
CA MET A 193 5.00 5.66 19.74
C MET A 193 5.45 6.68 20.80
N PRO A 194 4.69 7.76 21.04
CA PRO A 194 5.09 8.84 21.96
C PRO A 194 5.42 8.40 23.39
N TRP A 195 4.94 7.24 23.81
CA TRP A 195 5.20 6.66 25.14
C TRP A 195 6.40 5.70 25.20
N GLU A 196 7.05 5.42 24.07
CA GLU A 196 8.18 4.49 23.99
C GLU A 196 9.54 5.20 24.18
N GLY A 197 9.56 6.53 24.30
CA GLY A 197 10.75 7.33 24.56
C GLY A 197 10.83 8.61 23.75
N ASP A 198 11.88 9.40 23.99
CA ASP A 198 12.04 10.75 23.44
C ASP A 198 12.51 10.78 21.98
N ARG A 199 13.04 9.66 21.46
CA ARG A 199 13.52 9.58 20.08
C ARG A 199 12.44 8.98 19.18
N PRO A 200 11.95 9.72 18.19
CA PRO A 200 10.85 9.20 17.35
C PRO A 200 11.29 8.02 16.46
N ALA A 201 12.51 8.04 15.92
CA ALA A 201 13.00 6.97 15.06
C ALA A 201 13.80 5.92 15.83
N ASP A 202 13.45 4.65 15.64
CA ASP A 202 14.19 3.48 16.08
C ASP A 202 14.84 2.80 14.88
N ARG A 203 16.16 2.91 14.80
CA ARG A 203 16.96 2.32 13.72
C ARG A 203 17.53 0.94 14.07
N ASP A 204 17.36 0.51 15.33
CA ASP A 204 17.82 -0.79 15.82
C ASP A 204 16.73 -1.87 15.69
N GLN A 205 15.49 -1.47 15.44
CA GLN A 205 14.42 -2.40 15.18
C GLN A 205 14.60 -3.10 13.82
N PRO A 206 14.39 -4.43 13.77
CA PRO A 206 14.51 -5.17 12.52
C PRO A 206 13.42 -4.74 11.53
N PRO A 207 13.70 -4.82 10.22
CA PRO A 207 12.71 -4.59 9.17
C PRO A 207 11.46 -5.43 9.38
N GLY A 208 10.29 -4.87 9.06
CA GLY A 208 9.02 -5.56 9.20
C GLY A 208 8.28 -5.71 7.88
N LEU A 209 7.41 -6.69 7.83
CA LEU A 209 6.45 -6.88 6.75
C LEU A 209 5.07 -7.28 7.29
N ALA A 210 4.03 -6.97 6.55
CA ALA A 210 2.69 -7.47 6.77
C ALA A 210 2.40 -8.58 5.77
N PHE A 211 2.14 -9.78 6.28
CA PHE A 211 1.74 -10.94 5.50
C PHE A 211 0.22 -11.07 5.55
N HIS A 212 -0.42 -10.99 4.40
CA HIS A 212 -1.87 -11.03 4.27
C HIS A 212 -2.33 -12.35 3.67
N VAL A 213 -3.40 -12.89 4.23
CA VAL A 213 -4.15 -14.01 3.67
C VAL A 213 -5.57 -13.53 3.42
N LEU A 214 -6.00 -13.54 2.17
CA LEU A 214 -7.39 -13.29 1.78
C LEU A 214 -8.05 -14.64 1.48
N ASP A 215 -9.04 -15.01 2.29
CA ASP A 215 -9.75 -16.29 2.17
C ASP A 215 -10.94 -16.21 1.20
N ASP A 216 -11.56 -17.38 0.91
CA ASP A 216 -12.70 -17.49 0.02
C ASP A 216 -13.94 -16.73 0.53
N ASP A 217 -14.02 -16.44 1.83
CA ASP A 217 -15.07 -15.61 2.44
C ASP A 217 -14.74 -14.10 2.36
N ARG A 218 -13.68 -13.73 1.63
CA ARG A 218 -13.17 -12.35 1.49
C ARG A 218 -12.70 -11.73 2.81
N ARG A 219 -12.32 -12.54 3.78
CA ARG A 219 -11.75 -12.08 5.04
C ARG A 219 -10.25 -11.92 4.88
N LEU A 220 -9.75 -10.72 5.19
CA LEU A 220 -8.31 -10.45 5.23
C LEU A 220 -7.77 -10.73 6.64
N THR A 221 -6.86 -11.71 6.74
CA THR A 221 -6.07 -11.95 7.95
C THR A 221 -4.68 -11.41 7.73
N THR A 222 -4.19 -10.58 8.65
CA THR A 222 -2.86 -9.98 8.57
C THR A 222 -1.97 -10.47 9.69
N HIS A 223 -0.77 -10.91 9.32
CA HIS A 223 0.29 -11.29 10.25
C HIS A 223 1.47 -10.35 10.06
N TYR A 224 1.81 -9.57 11.08
CA TYR A 224 3.05 -8.81 11.07
C TYR A 224 4.23 -9.72 11.39
N ARG A 225 5.31 -9.56 10.65
CA ARG A 225 6.55 -10.34 10.79
C ARG A 225 7.74 -9.41 10.77
N VAL A 226 8.76 -9.76 11.53
CA VAL A 226 10.09 -9.14 11.48
C VAL A 226 11.03 -10.02 10.64
N VAL A 227 11.94 -9.38 9.93
CA VAL A 227 12.97 -10.05 9.14
C VAL A 227 14.26 -9.98 9.97
N LEU A 228 14.78 -11.16 10.38
CA LEU A 228 15.99 -11.31 11.20
C LEU A 228 17.22 -11.52 10.33
#